data_fa1878d0aeedaefe5643f5c74a7c88ee
#
_entry.id   fa1878d0aeedaefe5643f5c74a7c88ee
#
_cell.length_a   1.000
_cell.length_b   1.000
_cell.length_c   1.000
_cell.angle_alpha   90.00
_cell.angle_beta   90.00
_cell.angle_gamma   90.00
#
_symmetry.space_group_name_H-M   'P 1'
#
loop_
_entity.id
_entity.type
_entity.pdbx_description
1 polymer ?
#
loop_
_entity_poly.entity_id
_entity_poly.type
_entity_poly.pdbx_seq_one_letter_code
_entity_poly.pdbx_strand_id
1 'polypeptide(L)'
;MQDFLKIGLLIFTLVLFCNSLVVGFGQNIFNVIHYGAKGDGTSDDTQAFLEAFKALCEANEDTPTLIVPAEHSFFVRQITFRGPCKYQNLHIKIDGHILAPHRNEWDTCSKRWLYFLNVHGMTIDGSGVIDGRGEAWWGNLNGTKGCTGTPPPTALLFERCDGLQLSGLTHINGPGMHIYVVHSQDVTISHVNVTSPPKSRNTDGIDLSNSVRVNVHDSIIQSGDDCIAIKGGSQFINITQVTCGPKTHGISVGSLGGGGAEEFAENITVKNCTFNGADSAARIKTYPGGKGYARSIIFDHIIVNQIKNPIYIQQHYMKVPEKGDAVKISNVTFSNIYGTCSGDNAIFLDCAKIGCDNITLQDINITSVDPKKPSSSICNNVHGTAKNITSPPFHCLDQ
;
A
#
# COMPACT_ATOMS: atom_id res chain seq x y z
N MET A 1 -48.90 -53.77 -29.04
CA MET A 1 -47.50 -53.41 -29.39
C MET A 1 -47.33 -51.93 -29.83
N GLN A 2 -48.40 -51.32 -30.37
CA GLN A 2 -48.35 -49.89 -30.78
C GLN A 2 -48.43 -48.88 -29.60
N ASP A 3 -49.08 -49.26 -28.50
CA ASP A 3 -49.29 -48.38 -27.35
C ASP A 3 -48.07 -48.29 -26.46
N PHE A 4 -47.24 -49.32 -26.37
CA PHE A 4 -45.93 -49.23 -25.65
C PHE A 4 -44.89 -48.35 -26.35
N LEU A 5 -44.98 -48.25 -27.71
CA LEU A 5 -44.06 -47.36 -28.45
C LEU A 5 -44.38 -45.87 -28.27
N LYS A 6 -45.66 -45.51 -28.08
CA LYS A 6 -46.10 -44.13 -27.83
C LYS A 6 -45.75 -43.64 -26.44
N ILE A 7 -45.83 -44.52 -25.42
CA ILE A 7 -45.44 -44.18 -24.05
C ILE A 7 -43.93 -44.01 -23.93
N GLY A 8 -43.13 -44.87 -24.60
CA GLY A 8 -41.67 -44.73 -24.63
C GLY A 8 -41.19 -43.45 -25.32
N LEU A 9 -41.88 -43.01 -26.38
CA LEU A 9 -41.53 -41.77 -27.10
C LEU A 9 -41.89 -40.51 -26.30
N LEU A 10 -43.00 -40.55 -25.51
CA LEU A 10 -43.41 -39.44 -24.65
C LEU A 10 -42.49 -39.28 -23.46
N ILE A 11 -41.99 -40.37 -22.86
CA ILE A 11 -41.02 -40.32 -21.76
C ILE A 11 -39.65 -39.83 -22.28
N PHE A 12 -39.23 -40.23 -23.47
CA PHE A 12 -37.95 -39.78 -24.05
C PHE A 12 -37.99 -38.30 -24.44
N THR A 13 -39.11 -37.76 -24.91
CA THR A 13 -39.27 -36.32 -25.16
C THR A 13 -39.38 -35.50 -23.87
N LEU A 14 -39.98 -36.05 -22.78
CA LEU A 14 -40.03 -35.36 -21.50
C LEU A 14 -38.65 -35.28 -20.82
N VAL A 15 -37.82 -36.31 -20.95
CA VAL A 15 -36.42 -36.28 -20.42
C VAL A 15 -35.52 -35.38 -21.20
N LEU A 16 -35.72 -35.20 -22.51
CA LEU A 16 -34.98 -34.25 -23.34
C LEU A 16 -35.39 -32.78 -23.12
N PHE A 17 -36.63 -32.52 -22.68
CA PHE A 17 -37.08 -31.16 -22.34
C PHE A 17 -36.76 -30.75 -20.90
N CYS A 18 -36.45 -31.72 -20.01
CA CYS A 18 -36.04 -31.36 -18.61
C CYS A 18 -34.59 -30.91 -18.48
N ASN A 19 -33.75 -31.07 -19.55
CA ASN A 19 -32.35 -30.61 -19.55
C ASN A 19 -32.13 -29.20 -20.16
N SER A 20 -33.19 -28.50 -20.55
CA SER A 20 -33.06 -27.17 -21.17
C SER A 20 -33.81 -26.05 -20.43
N LEU A 21 -34.25 -26.27 -19.21
CA LEU A 21 -34.68 -25.22 -18.30
C LEU A 21 -33.66 -25.03 -17.17
N VAL A 22 -32.37 -24.83 -17.55
CA VAL A 22 -31.53 -23.97 -16.75
C VAL A 22 -32.02 -22.56 -17.06
N VAL A 23 -33.02 -22.11 -16.30
CA VAL A 23 -33.35 -20.71 -16.17
C VAL A 23 -32.05 -20.07 -15.73
N GLY A 24 -31.40 -19.35 -16.65
CA GLY A 24 -30.30 -18.48 -16.32
C GLY A 24 -30.83 -17.41 -15.36
N PHE A 25 -30.83 -17.69 -14.07
CA PHE A 25 -30.73 -16.65 -13.07
C PHE A 25 -29.40 -15.96 -13.41
N GLY A 26 -29.44 -14.69 -13.77
CA GLY A 26 -28.28 -13.87 -14.05
C GLY A 26 -27.29 -14.07 -12.92
N GLN A 27 -26.19 -14.76 -13.20
CA GLN A 27 -25.21 -15.09 -12.17
C GLN A 27 -24.34 -13.86 -11.97
N ASN A 28 -24.75 -12.97 -11.03
CA ASN A 28 -23.93 -11.87 -10.58
C ASN A 28 -22.79 -12.32 -9.64
N ILE A 29 -22.69 -13.64 -9.38
CA ILE A 29 -21.73 -14.21 -8.44
C ILE A 29 -20.78 -15.16 -9.16
N PHE A 30 -19.49 -14.82 -9.12
CA PHE A 30 -18.41 -15.56 -9.77
C PHE A 30 -17.49 -16.15 -8.71
N ASN A 31 -17.84 -17.33 -8.18
CA ASN A 31 -17.03 -18.01 -7.17
C ASN A 31 -15.87 -18.76 -7.84
N VAL A 32 -14.63 -18.51 -7.43
CA VAL A 32 -13.43 -19.12 -8.01
C VAL A 32 -13.45 -20.64 -8.00
N ILE A 33 -14.14 -21.27 -7.03
CA ILE A 33 -14.33 -22.73 -6.98
C ILE A 33 -15.12 -23.23 -8.21
N HIS A 34 -16.13 -22.50 -8.65
CA HIS A 34 -16.93 -22.87 -9.83
C HIS A 34 -16.13 -22.76 -11.14
N TYR A 35 -14.99 -22.05 -11.12
CA TYR A 35 -14.04 -21.96 -12.23
C TYR A 35 -12.87 -22.94 -12.11
N GLY A 36 -12.95 -23.88 -11.16
CA GLY A 36 -12.02 -24.99 -11.01
C GLY A 36 -10.93 -24.81 -9.98
N ALA A 37 -10.95 -23.71 -9.19
CA ALA A 37 -10.02 -23.56 -8.06
C ALA A 37 -10.23 -24.70 -7.05
N LYS A 38 -9.12 -25.24 -6.54
CA LYS A 38 -9.13 -26.31 -5.55
C LYS A 38 -9.19 -25.76 -4.12
N GLY A 39 -8.50 -24.65 -3.88
CA GLY A 39 -8.45 -24.05 -2.57
C GLY A 39 -7.78 -24.92 -1.49
N ASP A 40 -6.89 -25.83 -1.89
CA ASP A 40 -6.19 -26.78 -1.01
C ASP A 40 -4.80 -26.28 -0.55
N GLY A 41 -4.41 -25.06 -0.96
CA GLY A 41 -3.13 -24.41 -0.64
C GLY A 41 -1.92 -24.92 -1.41
N THR A 42 -2.10 -25.88 -2.33
CA THR A 42 -1.01 -26.55 -3.07
C THR A 42 -1.23 -26.62 -4.57
N SER A 43 -2.47 -26.84 -5.01
CA SER A 43 -2.85 -26.81 -6.43
C SER A 43 -2.78 -25.39 -6.97
N ASP A 44 -2.31 -25.25 -8.22
CA ASP A 44 -2.24 -23.95 -8.90
C ASP A 44 -3.66 -23.50 -9.30
N ASP A 45 -4.20 -22.52 -8.60
CA ASP A 45 -5.54 -21.98 -8.81
C ASP A 45 -5.54 -20.73 -9.73
N THR A 46 -4.39 -20.35 -10.30
CA THR A 46 -4.20 -19.12 -11.07
C THR A 46 -5.19 -19.00 -12.23
N GLN A 47 -5.38 -20.08 -12.99
CA GLN A 47 -6.28 -20.07 -14.15
C GLN A 47 -7.73 -19.87 -13.75
N ALA A 48 -8.16 -20.49 -12.63
CA ALA A 48 -9.52 -20.33 -12.10
C ALA A 48 -9.81 -18.88 -11.70
N PHE A 49 -8.82 -18.20 -11.08
CA PHE A 49 -8.94 -16.78 -10.76
C PHE A 49 -9.02 -15.90 -12.02
N LEU A 50 -8.23 -16.20 -13.06
CA LEU A 50 -8.29 -15.47 -14.34
C LEU A 50 -9.65 -15.62 -15.02
N GLU A 51 -10.17 -16.83 -15.10
CA GLU A 51 -11.45 -17.11 -15.74
C GLU A 51 -12.64 -16.50 -14.96
N ALA A 52 -12.62 -16.60 -13.64
CA ALA A 52 -13.61 -15.96 -12.78
C ALA A 52 -13.60 -14.43 -12.96
N PHE A 53 -12.41 -13.81 -12.98
CA PHE A 53 -12.27 -12.37 -13.19
C PHE A 53 -12.70 -11.96 -14.61
N LYS A 54 -12.37 -12.74 -15.62
CA LYS A 54 -12.83 -12.47 -16.99
C LYS A 54 -14.34 -12.48 -17.08
N ALA A 55 -14.99 -13.49 -16.49
CA ALA A 55 -16.44 -13.58 -16.42
C ALA A 55 -17.07 -12.41 -15.65
N LEU A 56 -16.46 -11.98 -14.54
CA LEU A 56 -16.83 -10.79 -13.79
C LEU A 56 -16.79 -9.54 -14.69
N CYS A 57 -15.69 -9.33 -15.42
CA CYS A 57 -15.52 -8.18 -16.32
C CYS A 57 -16.52 -8.15 -17.49
N GLU A 58 -16.95 -9.31 -17.96
CA GLU A 58 -17.89 -9.49 -19.08
C GLU A 58 -19.35 -9.58 -18.61
N ALA A 59 -19.64 -9.53 -17.31
CA ALA A 59 -20.96 -9.64 -16.74
C ALA A 59 -21.96 -8.67 -17.40
N ASN A 60 -23.23 -9.07 -17.47
CA ASN A 60 -24.30 -8.27 -18.11
C ASN A 60 -25.18 -7.50 -17.13
N GLU A 61 -24.91 -7.63 -15.84
CA GLU A 61 -25.69 -7.00 -14.78
C GLU A 61 -24.81 -6.05 -13.96
N ASP A 62 -25.43 -5.05 -13.34
CA ASP A 62 -24.76 -4.10 -12.45
C ASP A 62 -24.32 -4.80 -11.16
N THR A 63 -23.17 -4.37 -10.61
CA THR A 63 -22.57 -4.91 -9.38
C THR A 63 -22.25 -6.44 -9.39
N PRO A 64 -21.54 -6.95 -10.41
CA PRO A 64 -21.10 -8.33 -10.40
C PRO A 64 -20.06 -8.59 -9.30
N THR A 65 -20.15 -9.75 -8.63
CA THR A 65 -19.32 -10.08 -7.48
C THR A 65 -18.48 -11.33 -7.72
N LEU A 66 -17.14 -11.21 -7.64
CA LEU A 66 -16.23 -12.34 -7.56
C LEU A 66 -16.04 -12.73 -6.09
N ILE A 67 -16.13 -14.02 -5.79
CA ILE A 67 -15.97 -14.55 -4.43
C ILE A 67 -14.77 -15.47 -4.36
N VAL A 68 -13.86 -15.15 -3.41
CA VAL A 68 -12.82 -16.03 -2.90
C VAL A 68 -13.29 -16.53 -1.53
N PRO A 69 -13.87 -17.75 -1.43
CA PRO A 69 -14.60 -18.17 -0.24
C PRO A 69 -13.69 -18.46 0.95
N ALA A 70 -14.23 -18.27 2.16
CA ALA A 70 -13.59 -18.61 3.43
C ALA A 70 -13.23 -20.11 3.52
N GLU A 71 -12.40 -20.46 4.52
CA GLU A 71 -11.99 -21.84 4.83
C GLU A 71 -11.16 -22.54 3.73
N HIS A 72 -10.79 -21.81 2.67
CA HIS A 72 -9.93 -22.27 1.58
C HIS A 72 -8.62 -21.50 1.53
N SER A 73 -7.56 -22.17 1.05
CA SER A 73 -6.25 -21.55 0.77
C SER A 73 -5.93 -21.74 -0.70
N PHE A 74 -5.82 -20.64 -1.43
CA PHE A 74 -5.63 -20.65 -2.88
C PHE A 74 -4.18 -20.32 -3.22
N PHE A 75 -3.47 -21.27 -3.83
CA PHE A 75 -2.14 -21.02 -4.37
C PHE A 75 -2.27 -20.36 -5.73
N VAL A 76 -1.86 -19.08 -5.81
CA VAL A 76 -2.01 -18.26 -7.02
C VAL A 76 -0.65 -17.74 -7.45
N ARG A 77 -0.25 -18.07 -8.69
CA ARG A 77 0.97 -17.54 -9.29
C ARG A 77 0.81 -16.09 -9.71
N GLN A 78 1.82 -15.53 -10.35
CA GLN A 78 1.78 -14.17 -10.89
C GLN A 78 0.61 -14.01 -11.88
N ILE A 79 -0.26 -13.04 -11.59
CA ILE A 79 -1.51 -12.86 -12.31
C ILE A 79 -1.74 -11.38 -12.62
N THR A 80 -2.30 -11.11 -13.81
CA THR A 80 -2.76 -9.76 -14.17
C THR A 80 -4.26 -9.78 -14.42
N PHE A 81 -4.99 -9.09 -13.60
CA PHE A 81 -6.41 -8.77 -13.77
C PHE A 81 -6.53 -7.52 -14.62
N ARG A 82 -6.94 -7.67 -15.88
CA ARG A 82 -6.90 -6.59 -16.86
C ARG A 82 -8.30 -6.12 -17.24
N GLY A 83 -8.54 -4.82 -17.08
CA GLY A 83 -9.67 -4.11 -17.66
C GLY A 83 -9.38 -3.58 -19.08
N PRO A 84 -10.28 -2.75 -19.68
CA PRO A 84 -11.48 -2.28 -19.01
C PRO A 84 -12.54 -3.35 -18.86
N CYS A 85 -13.28 -3.31 -17.76
CA CYS A 85 -14.46 -4.13 -17.58
C CYS A 85 -15.71 -3.43 -18.09
N LYS A 86 -16.76 -4.19 -18.37
CA LYS A 86 -18.02 -3.66 -18.92
C LYS A 86 -18.73 -2.70 -17.96
N TYR A 87 -18.68 -2.99 -16.67
CA TYR A 87 -19.24 -2.15 -15.60
C TYR A 87 -18.14 -1.62 -14.69
N GLN A 88 -18.44 -0.52 -13.98
CA GLN A 88 -17.52 0.13 -13.04
C GLN A 88 -17.88 -0.09 -11.56
N ASN A 89 -18.85 -0.95 -11.26
CA ASN A 89 -19.26 -1.28 -9.91
C ASN A 89 -18.91 -2.74 -9.59
N LEU A 90 -17.65 -3.12 -9.85
CA LEU A 90 -17.19 -4.48 -9.61
C LEU A 90 -16.96 -4.72 -8.14
N HIS A 91 -17.36 -5.87 -7.63
CA HIS A 91 -17.06 -6.28 -6.28
C HIS A 91 -16.23 -7.57 -6.28
N ILE A 92 -15.13 -7.57 -5.53
CA ILE A 92 -14.28 -8.74 -5.28
C ILE A 92 -14.25 -8.99 -3.79
N LYS A 93 -14.93 -10.01 -3.35
CA LYS A 93 -14.99 -10.41 -1.95
C LYS A 93 -13.97 -11.49 -1.65
N ILE A 94 -12.99 -11.19 -0.79
CA ILE A 94 -11.92 -12.11 -0.42
C ILE A 94 -12.09 -12.48 1.06
N ASP A 95 -12.63 -13.64 1.34
CA ASP A 95 -12.74 -14.18 2.70
C ASP A 95 -11.78 -15.36 2.91
N GLY A 96 -11.25 -15.95 1.84
CA GLY A 96 -10.25 -17.02 1.84
C GLY A 96 -8.81 -16.53 1.95
N HIS A 97 -7.89 -17.47 1.93
CA HIS A 97 -6.45 -17.24 2.03
C HIS A 97 -5.81 -17.34 0.65
N ILE A 98 -5.18 -16.28 0.15
CA ILE A 98 -4.44 -16.28 -1.13
C ILE A 98 -2.95 -16.37 -0.83
N LEU A 99 -2.29 -17.38 -1.40
CA LEU A 99 -0.88 -17.72 -1.16
C LEU A 99 -0.03 -17.45 -2.40
N ALA A 100 1.06 -16.72 -2.24
CA ALA A 100 2.06 -16.55 -3.28
C ALA A 100 2.89 -17.83 -3.52
N PRO A 101 3.54 -17.97 -4.69
CA PRO A 101 4.59 -18.94 -4.90
C PRO A 101 5.77 -18.71 -3.93
N HIS A 102 6.43 -19.76 -3.51
CA HIS A 102 7.75 -19.62 -2.91
C HIS A 102 8.75 -19.07 -3.94
N ARG A 103 9.79 -18.36 -3.50
CA ARG A 103 10.74 -17.68 -4.38
C ARG A 103 11.30 -18.55 -5.50
N ASN A 104 11.55 -19.82 -5.25
CA ASN A 104 12.08 -20.77 -6.23
C ASN A 104 11.04 -21.25 -7.26
N GLU A 105 9.78 -20.96 -7.04
CA GLU A 105 8.65 -21.31 -7.91
C GLU A 105 8.19 -20.12 -8.79
N TRP A 106 8.88 -18.96 -8.69
CA TRP A 106 8.58 -17.80 -9.52
C TRP A 106 9.14 -18.03 -10.94
N ASP A 107 8.24 -18.17 -11.91
CA ASP A 107 8.56 -18.55 -13.28
C ASP A 107 9.10 -17.39 -14.11
N THR A 108 8.87 -16.17 -13.67
CA THR A 108 9.22 -14.95 -14.41
C THR A 108 9.97 -13.96 -13.52
N CYS A 109 10.71 -13.03 -14.16
CA CYS A 109 11.32 -11.91 -13.46
C CYS A 109 10.31 -10.77 -13.23
N SER A 110 9.03 -11.06 -13.10
CA SER A 110 7.99 -10.05 -12.85
C SER A 110 8.18 -9.42 -11.48
N LYS A 111 8.03 -8.10 -11.45
CA LYS A 111 8.03 -7.30 -10.21
C LYS A 111 6.64 -7.20 -9.57
N ARG A 112 5.70 -8.04 -9.98
CA ARG A 112 4.28 -7.95 -9.59
C ARG A 112 3.76 -9.35 -9.32
N TRP A 113 2.92 -9.48 -8.30
CA TRP A 113 2.21 -10.72 -8.00
C TRP A 113 0.74 -10.61 -8.39
N LEU A 114 -0.13 -10.06 -7.54
CA LEU A 114 -1.52 -9.77 -7.86
C LEU A 114 -1.60 -8.38 -8.48
N TYR A 115 -1.83 -8.29 -9.77
CA TYR A 115 -1.77 -7.03 -10.50
C TYR A 115 -3.08 -6.69 -11.17
N PHE A 116 -3.70 -5.60 -10.74
CA PHE A 116 -4.89 -5.01 -11.35
C PHE A 116 -4.48 -3.86 -12.26
N LEU A 117 -4.85 -3.94 -13.52
CA LEU A 117 -4.49 -2.96 -14.54
C LEU A 117 -5.73 -2.44 -15.26
N ASN A 118 -5.97 -1.12 -15.18
CA ASN A 118 -7.06 -0.45 -15.89
C ASN A 118 -8.45 -1.01 -15.52
N VAL A 119 -8.66 -1.27 -14.20
CA VAL A 119 -9.95 -1.73 -13.64
C VAL A 119 -10.52 -0.60 -12.80
N HIS A 120 -11.57 0.04 -13.27
CA HIS A 120 -12.18 1.22 -12.64
C HIS A 120 -13.39 0.86 -11.78
N GLY A 121 -13.66 1.65 -10.73
CA GLY A 121 -14.83 1.54 -9.86
C GLY A 121 -14.93 0.21 -9.13
N MET A 122 -13.80 -0.34 -8.73
CA MET A 122 -13.71 -1.65 -8.10
C MET A 122 -13.71 -1.54 -6.59
N THR A 123 -14.54 -2.35 -5.95
CA THR A 123 -14.51 -2.59 -4.50
C THR A 123 -13.87 -3.95 -4.22
N ILE A 124 -12.84 -3.98 -3.39
CA ILE A 124 -12.24 -5.21 -2.86
C ILE A 124 -12.39 -5.20 -1.36
N ASP A 125 -13.09 -6.17 -0.80
CA ASP A 125 -13.26 -6.30 0.64
C ASP A 125 -13.26 -7.76 1.11
N GLY A 126 -13.48 -7.95 2.39
CA GLY A 126 -13.58 -9.25 3.04
C GLY A 126 -12.68 -9.35 4.26
N SER A 127 -12.65 -10.54 4.85
CA SER A 127 -11.85 -10.88 6.04
C SER A 127 -10.64 -11.75 5.71
N GLY A 128 -10.35 -11.94 4.44
CA GLY A 128 -9.33 -12.86 3.95
C GLY A 128 -7.90 -12.40 4.17
N VAL A 129 -6.97 -13.32 3.88
CA VAL A 129 -5.54 -13.10 4.04
C VAL A 129 -4.81 -13.19 2.70
N ILE A 130 -3.93 -12.25 2.43
CA ILE A 130 -3.00 -12.26 1.29
C ILE A 130 -1.60 -12.49 1.85
N ASP A 131 -1.06 -13.71 1.66
CA ASP A 131 0.28 -14.11 2.14
C ASP A 131 1.28 -14.15 0.99
N GLY A 132 2.20 -13.19 1.01
CA GLY A 132 3.22 -13.05 -0.02
C GLY A 132 4.37 -14.03 0.08
N ARG A 133 4.48 -14.86 1.15
CA ARG A 133 5.55 -15.84 1.39
C ARG A 133 6.95 -15.27 1.13
N GLY A 134 7.19 -14.03 1.63
CA GLY A 134 8.33 -13.18 1.27
C GLY A 134 9.65 -13.51 1.90
N GLU A 135 9.72 -14.47 2.83
CA GLU A 135 10.89 -14.74 3.67
C GLU A 135 12.19 -14.91 2.88
N ALA A 136 12.12 -15.62 1.75
CA ALA A 136 13.27 -15.87 0.89
C ALA A 136 13.72 -14.65 0.05
N TRP A 137 12.93 -13.55 0.06
CA TRP A 137 13.22 -12.32 -0.66
C TRP A 137 13.99 -11.29 0.19
N TRP A 138 13.90 -11.37 1.52
CA TRP A 138 14.44 -10.34 2.43
C TRP A 138 15.94 -10.48 2.72
N GLY A 139 16.53 -11.63 2.41
CA GLY A 139 17.96 -11.90 2.58
C GLY A 139 18.82 -11.37 1.44
N ASN A 140 20.03 -11.90 1.31
CA ASN A 140 20.94 -11.54 0.23
C ASN A 140 20.29 -11.86 -1.14
N LEU A 141 20.10 -10.83 -1.96
CA LEU A 141 19.47 -10.89 -3.28
C LEU A 141 20.42 -11.47 -4.36
N ASN A 142 21.18 -12.52 -4.03
CA ASN A 142 21.81 -13.33 -5.07
C ASN A 142 20.70 -14.07 -5.79
N GLY A 143 20.20 -13.44 -6.87
CA GLY A 143 19.00 -13.72 -7.63
C GLY A 143 18.43 -15.14 -7.62
N THR A 144 17.14 -15.25 -7.88
CA THR A 144 16.54 -16.51 -8.38
C THR A 144 17.25 -16.90 -9.67
N LYS A 145 17.37 -18.19 -9.94
CA LYS A 145 17.99 -18.72 -11.16
C LYS A 145 17.36 -18.05 -12.39
N GLY A 146 18.11 -17.16 -13.06
CA GLY A 146 17.62 -16.39 -14.22
C GLY A 146 17.13 -14.97 -13.95
N CYS A 147 16.89 -14.54 -12.72
CA CYS A 147 16.37 -13.20 -12.38
C CYS A 147 17.30 -12.40 -11.45
N THR A 148 18.60 -12.50 -11.68
CA THR A 148 19.62 -11.79 -10.90
C THR A 148 19.41 -10.27 -10.98
N GLY A 149 19.33 -9.58 -9.83
CA GLY A 149 19.15 -8.13 -9.76
C GLY A 149 17.70 -7.64 -9.93
N THR A 150 16.72 -8.52 -10.10
CA THR A 150 15.30 -8.13 -10.09
C THR A 150 14.87 -7.86 -8.65
N PRO A 151 14.29 -6.68 -8.35
CA PRO A 151 13.75 -6.41 -7.03
C PRO A 151 12.61 -7.36 -6.68
N PRO A 152 12.33 -7.55 -5.38
CA PRO A 152 11.19 -8.33 -4.94
C PRO A 152 9.89 -7.84 -5.56
N PRO A 153 8.95 -8.73 -5.90
CA PRO A 153 7.67 -8.32 -6.47
C PRO A 153 6.79 -7.61 -5.44
N THR A 154 6.02 -6.64 -5.91
CA THR A 154 4.91 -6.05 -5.17
C THR A 154 3.81 -7.10 -4.99
N ALA A 155 3.26 -7.24 -3.78
CA ALA A 155 2.25 -8.24 -3.50
C ALA A 155 0.92 -7.91 -4.19
N LEU A 156 0.38 -6.70 -3.97
CA LEU A 156 -0.87 -6.24 -4.56
C LEU A 156 -0.65 -4.88 -5.25
N LEU A 157 -0.76 -4.84 -6.55
CA LEU A 157 -0.52 -3.65 -7.37
C LEU A 157 -1.78 -3.23 -8.11
N PHE A 158 -2.13 -1.95 -7.96
CA PHE A 158 -3.20 -1.28 -8.70
C PHE A 158 -2.61 -0.19 -9.60
N GLU A 159 -2.74 -0.35 -10.91
CA GLU A 159 -2.30 0.64 -11.88
C GLU A 159 -3.48 1.09 -12.75
N ARG A 160 -3.74 2.40 -12.79
CA ARG A 160 -4.89 3.00 -13.47
C ARG A 160 -6.22 2.38 -13.03
N CYS A 161 -6.42 2.33 -11.69
CA CYS A 161 -7.61 1.78 -11.07
C CYS A 161 -8.38 2.90 -10.34
N ASP A 162 -8.98 3.81 -11.11
CA ASP A 162 -9.75 4.93 -10.57
C ASP A 162 -11.00 4.43 -9.83
N GLY A 163 -11.33 5.09 -8.72
CA GLY A 163 -12.49 4.73 -7.90
C GLY A 163 -12.31 3.45 -7.06
N LEU A 164 -11.07 2.99 -6.86
CA LEU A 164 -10.78 1.81 -6.04
C LEU A 164 -11.20 2.00 -4.59
N GLN A 165 -11.92 1.02 -4.04
CA GLN A 165 -12.22 0.88 -2.62
C GLN A 165 -11.60 -0.43 -2.13
N LEU A 166 -10.60 -0.39 -1.25
CA LEU A 166 -9.94 -1.56 -0.67
C LEU A 166 -10.13 -1.57 0.84
N SER A 167 -10.71 -2.64 1.40
CA SER A 167 -10.93 -2.69 2.84
C SER A 167 -10.93 -4.10 3.45
N GLY A 168 -10.69 -4.16 4.77
CA GLY A 168 -10.91 -5.35 5.61
C GLY A 168 -9.87 -6.46 5.51
N LEU A 169 -8.97 -6.42 4.53
CA LEU A 169 -8.03 -7.49 4.27
C LEU A 169 -6.80 -7.46 5.19
N THR A 170 -6.27 -8.65 5.45
CA THR A 170 -4.99 -8.84 6.11
C THR A 170 -3.90 -9.20 5.09
N HIS A 171 -2.82 -8.44 5.06
CA HIS A 171 -1.67 -8.67 4.20
C HIS A 171 -0.47 -9.10 5.03
N ILE A 172 0.09 -10.27 4.76
CA ILE A 172 1.26 -10.77 5.49
C ILE A 172 2.39 -11.14 4.55
N ASN A 173 3.62 -11.00 5.08
CA ASN A 173 4.84 -11.50 4.43
C ASN A 173 5.00 -11.06 2.97
N GLY A 174 4.76 -9.80 2.64
CA GLY A 174 5.01 -9.29 1.29
C GLY A 174 6.45 -9.57 0.84
N PRO A 175 6.69 -10.04 -0.39
CA PRO A 175 8.05 -10.19 -0.92
C PRO A 175 8.79 -8.85 -0.99
N GLY A 176 8.11 -7.82 -1.43
CA GLY A 176 8.43 -6.41 -1.39
C GLY A 176 7.22 -5.61 -0.86
N MET A 177 6.89 -4.47 -1.48
CA MET A 177 5.74 -3.64 -1.12
C MET A 177 4.45 -4.48 -1.02
N HIS A 178 3.67 -4.26 0.05
CA HIS A 178 2.41 -4.99 0.23
C HIS A 178 1.31 -4.48 -0.70
N ILE A 179 1.03 -3.18 -0.68
CA ILE A 179 0.00 -2.54 -1.50
C ILE A 179 0.63 -1.38 -2.24
N TYR A 180 0.49 -1.34 -3.55
CA TYR A 180 1.00 -0.24 -4.35
C TYR A 180 -0.10 0.29 -5.28
N VAL A 181 -0.39 1.58 -5.17
CA VAL A 181 -1.33 2.30 -6.03
C VAL A 181 -0.57 3.29 -6.90
N VAL A 182 -0.74 3.17 -8.21
CA VAL A 182 -0.03 4.03 -9.16
C VAL A 182 -0.94 4.48 -10.30
N HIS A 183 -0.79 5.75 -10.74
CA HIS A 183 -1.56 6.37 -11.81
C HIS A 183 -3.08 6.26 -11.61
N SER A 184 -3.56 6.36 -10.38
CA SER A 184 -4.98 6.18 -10.03
C SER A 184 -5.53 7.39 -9.29
N GLN A 185 -6.84 7.58 -9.34
CA GLN A 185 -7.52 8.65 -8.62
C GLN A 185 -8.77 8.16 -7.91
N ASP A 186 -9.21 8.94 -6.90
CA ASP A 186 -10.41 8.64 -6.10
C ASP A 186 -10.32 7.27 -5.41
N VAL A 187 -9.19 7.01 -4.74
CA VAL A 187 -8.89 5.73 -4.09
C VAL A 187 -9.12 5.82 -2.59
N THR A 188 -9.77 4.81 -2.02
CA THR A 188 -9.89 4.65 -0.57
C THR A 188 -9.29 3.30 -0.13
N ILE A 189 -8.43 3.33 0.88
CA ILE A 189 -7.87 2.14 1.53
C ILE A 189 -8.18 2.24 3.02
N SER A 190 -8.88 1.27 3.58
CA SER A 190 -9.28 1.32 4.99
C SER A 190 -9.34 -0.05 5.65
N HIS A 191 -9.21 -0.06 6.98
CA HIS A 191 -9.33 -1.28 7.79
C HIS A 191 -8.42 -2.42 7.32
N VAL A 192 -7.27 -2.09 6.71
CA VAL A 192 -6.29 -3.10 6.31
C VAL A 192 -5.30 -3.35 7.46
N ASN A 193 -4.90 -4.62 7.58
CA ASN A 193 -3.89 -5.04 8.53
C ASN A 193 -2.69 -5.58 7.75
N VAL A 194 -1.54 -4.90 7.83
CA VAL A 194 -0.31 -5.30 7.13
C VAL A 194 0.73 -5.75 8.13
N THR A 195 1.33 -6.93 7.90
CA THR A 195 2.38 -7.45 8.77
C THR A 195 3.52 -8.08 7.97
N SER A 196 4.74 -7.62 8.24
CA SER A 196 6.01 -8.26 7.84
C SER A 196 7.00 -8.20 8.99
N PRO A 197 7.93 -9.15 9.08
CA PRO A 197 8.95 -9.14 10.14
C PRO A 197 9.79 -7.87 10.14
N PRO A 198 10.28 -7.41 11.28
CA PRO A 198 11.29 -6.37 11.36
C PRO A 198 12.48 -6.71 10.46
N LYS A 199 13.02 -5.72 9.72
CA LYS A 199 14.14 -5.86 8.78
C LYS A 199 13.85 -6.62 7.48
N SER A 200 12.61 -6.94 7.17
CA SER A 200 12.21 -7.34 5.82
C SER A 200 12.33 -6.11 4.90
N ARG A 201 13.34 -6.07 4.05
CA ARG A 201 13.66 -4.90 3.23
C ARG A 201 12.61 -4.64 2.17
N ASN A 202 12.26 -3.37 1.99
CA ASN A 202 11.31 -2.89 0.98
C ASN A 202 9.92 -3.54 1.09
N THR A 203 9.51 -3.92 2.29
CA THR A 203 8.15 -4.39 2.57
C THR A 203 7.26 -3.24 3.03
N ASP A 204 7.32 -2.13 2.30
CA ASP A 204 6.46 -0.97 2.55
C ASP A 204 5.00 -1.42 2.66
N GLY A 205 4.24 -0.85 3.61
CA GLY A 205 2.85 -1.23 3.80
C GLY A 205 1.97 -0.77 2.64
N ILE A 206 1.97 0.53 2.37
CA ILE A 206 1.23 1.14 1.26
C ILE A 206 2.13 2.14 0.54
N ASP A 207 2.29 1.96 -0.77
CA ASP A 207 2.95 2.91 -1.66
C ASP A 207 1.94 3.64 -2.54
N LEU A 208 2.07 4.95 -2.64
CA LEU A 208 1.26 5.80 -3.50
C LEU A 208 2.18 6.55 -4.46
N SER A 209 1.94 6.48 -5.76
CA SER A 209 2.73 7.19 -6.76
C SER A 209 1.85 7.68 -7.91
N ASN A 210 2.08 8.89 -8.40
CA ASN A 210 1.31 9.46 -9.51
C ASN A 210 -0.21 9.31 -9.32
N SER A 211 -0.70 9.46 -8.09
CA SER A 211 -2.09 9.21 -7.73
C SER A 211 -2.70 10.42 -7.04
N VAL A 212 -4.00 10.64 -7.28
CA VAL A 212 -4.68 11.87 -6.88
C VAL A 212 -5.96 11.56 -6.11
N ARG A 213 -6.23 12.29 -5.03
CA ARG A 213 -7.39 12.09 -4.15
C ARG A 213 -7.43 10.67 -3.57
N VAL A 214 -6.41 10.36 -2.78
CA VAL A 214 -6.30 9.08 -2.09
C VAL A 214 -6.57 9.26 -0.61
N ASN A 215 -7.45 8.45 -0.04
CA ASN A 215 -7.72 8.36 1.39
C ASN A 215 -7.21 7.03 1.94
N VAL A 216 -6.42 7.07 3.00
CA VAL A 216 -6.02 5.89 3.77
C VAL A 216 -6.43 6.10 5.22
N HIS A 217 -7.23 5.19 5.78
CA HIS A 217 -7.68 5.37 7.15
C HIS A 217 -7.94 4.06 7.91
N ASP A 218 -8.04 4.16 9.24
CA ASP A 218 -8.43 3.05 10.14
C ASP A 218 -7.63 1.76 9.91
N SER A 219 -6.31 1.87 9.75
CA SER A 219 -5.46 0.75 9.34
C SER A 219 -4.29 0.54 10.28
N ILE A 220 -3.80 -0.70 10.37
CA ILE A 220 -2.65 -1.07 11.20
C ILE A 220 -1.56 -1.63 10.30
N ILE A 221 -0.36 -1.05 10.35
CA ILE A 221 0.74 -1.41 9.46
C ILE A 221 2.01 -1.67 10.28
N GLN A 222 2.47 -2.92 10.24
CA GLN A 222 3.70 -3.41 10.86
C GLN A 222 4.61 -3.98 9.77
N SER A 223 5.25 -3.12 9.02
CA SER A 223 6.14 -3.51 7.92
C SER A 223 7.62 -3.39 8.30
N GLY A 224 8.50 -3.95 7.49
CA GLY A 224 9.94 -3.84 7.70
C GLY A 224 10.59 -2.63 7.02
N ASP A 225 9.79 -1.78 6.35
CA ASP A 225 10.20 -0.53 5.69
C ASP A 225 9.16 0.58 5.96
N ASP A 226 8.88 1.48 5.02
CA ASP A 226 7.92 2.56 5.24
C ASP A 226 6.51 2.02 5.58
N CYS A 227 5.85 2.59 6.58
CA CYS A 227 4.45 2.32 6.86
C CYS A 227 3.58 2.72 5.66
N ILE A 228 3.69 3.97 5.25
CA ILE A 228 3.12 4.49 4.00
C ILE A 228 4.17 5.35 3.32
N ALA A 229 4.42 5.11 2.03
CA ALA A 229 5.31 5.92 1.21
C ALA A 229 4.53 6.68 0.13
N ILE A 230 4.62 8.02 0.15
CA ILE A 230 3.96 8.91 -0.80
C ILE A 230 5.02 9.42 -1.77
N LYS A 231 5.05 8.86 -2.96
CA LYS A 231 6.07 9.12 -3.99
C LYS A 231 5.65 10.24 -4.95
N GLY A 232 6.54 10.59 -5.87
CA GLY A 232 6.32 11.65 -6.85
C GLY A 232 5.02 11.48 -7.66
N GLY A 233 4.46 12.61 -8.08
CA GLY A 233 3.18 12.71 -8.80
C GLY A 233 1.93 12.57 -7.92
N SER A 234 2.09 12.41 -6.61
CA SER A 234 0.96 12.22 -5.69
C SER A 234 0.43 13.55 -5.16
N GLN A 235 -0.90 13.72 -5.18
CA GLN A 235 -1.57 14.96 -4.80
C GLN A 235 -2.90 14.67 -4.08
N PHE A 236 -3.28 15.56 -3.14
CA PHE A 236 -4.53 15.44 -2.37
C PHE A 236 -4.62 14.10 -1.64
N ILE A 237 -3.58 13.79 -0.86
CA ILE A 237 -3.49 12.56 -0.07
C ILE A 237 -3.94 12.86 1.36
N ASN A 238 -4.88 12.09 1.85
CA ASN A 238 -5.37 12.16 3.22
C ASN A 238 -5.14 10.84 3.95
N ILE A 239 -4.41 10.87 5.06
CA ILE A 239 -4.12 9.71 5.89
C ILE A 239 -4.58 9.98 7.30
N THR A 240 -5.49 9.16 7.82
CA THR A 240 -6.05 9.38 9.16
C THR A 240 -6.21 8.07 9.93
N GLN A 241 -6.03 8.13 11.26
CA GLN A 241 -6.29 6.99 12.14
C GLN A 241 -5.49 5.73 11.75
N VAL A 242 -4.24 5.93 11.31
CA VAL A 242 -3.33 4.83 10.98
C VAL A 242 -2.38 4.59 12.15
N THR A 243 -2.21 3.32 12.52
CA THR A 243 -1.19 2.89 13.48
C THR A 243 -0.03 2.24 12.75
N CYS A 244 1.18 2.81 12.91
CA CYS A 244 2.41 2.33 12.30
C CYS A 244 3.35 1.73 13.35
N GLY A 245 3.99 0.61 13.00
CA GLY A 245 5.03 0.00 13.85
C GLY A 245 4.59 -1.28 14.56
N PRO A 246 5.52 -1.96 15.24
CA PRO A 246 6.92 -1.56 15.46
C PRO A 246 7.84 -1.78 14.25
N LYS A 247 9.00 -1.08 14.27
CA LYS A 247 10.11 -1.24 13.32
C LYS A 247 9.87 -0.78 11.87
N THR A 248 8.78 -0.06 11.59
CA THR A 248 8.57 0.63 10.31
C THR A 248 9.41 1.91 10.23
N HIS A 249 9.47 2.51 9.01
CA HIS A 249 10.07 3.83 8.82
C HIS A 249 9.06 4.99 8.89
N GLY A 250 7.86 4.76 9.40
CA GLY A 250 6.80 5.77 9.55
C GLY A 250 6.08 6.12 8.23
N ILE A 251 5.43 7.28 8.20
CA ILE A 251 4.80 7.81 6.98
C ILE A 251 5.77 8.78 6.32
N SER A 252 6.18 8.44 5.10
CA SER A 252 7.22 9.14 4.35
C SER A 252 6.66 9.83 3.11
N VAL A 253 6.87 11.14 2.98
CA VAL A 253 6.77 11.82 1.68
C VAL A 253 8.11 11.67 0.97
N GLY A 254 8.11 10.89 -0.10
CA GLY A 254 9.33 10.53 -0.83
C GLY A 254 9.68 9.03 -0.74
N SER A 255 10.86 8.67 -1.22
CA SER A 255 11.95 9.58 -1.64
C SER A 255 11.66 10.24 -2.99
N LEU A 256 11.93 11.55 -3.10
CA LEU A 256 11.75 12.33 -4.32
C LEU A 256 13.10 12.72 -4.96
N GLY A 257 13.13 12.85 -6.28
CA GLY A 257 14.27 13.37 -7.03
C GLY A 257 15.39 12.35 -7.26
N GLY A 258 15.10 11.06 -7.13
CA GLY A 258 16.10 10.00 -7.36
C GLY A 258 16.72 10.07 -8.75
N GLY A 259 18.08 10.01 -8.82
CA GLY A 259 18.80 10.09 -10.11
C GLY A 259 18.72 11.45 -10.81
N GLY A 260 18.32 12.53 -10.11
CA GLY A 260 18.13 13.87 -10.68
C GLY A 260 16.75 14.07 -11.32
N ALA A 261 15.81 13.18 -11.06
CA ALA A 261 14.44 13.28 -11.58
C ALA A 261 13.73 14.54 -11.07
N GLU A 262 12.79 15.03 -11.88
CA GLU A 262 11.87 16.08 -11.49
C GLU A 262 10.58 15.44 -10.97
N GLU A 263 10.30 15.63 -9.67
CA GLU A 263 9.17 15.00 -9.00
C GLU A 263 8.43 15.99 -8.10
N PHE A 264 7.12 15.80 -7.99
CA PHE A 264 6.23 16.70 -7.29
C PHE A 264 5.35 15.93 -6.30
N ALA A 265 5.18 16.45 -5.09
CA ALA A 265 4.23 15.93 -4.10
C ALA A 265 3.59 17.11 -3.37
N GLU A 266 2.25 17.16 -3.31
CA GLU A 266 1.57 18.29 -2.68
C GLU A 266 0.19 17.97 -2.12
N ASN A 267 -0.28 18.85 -1.22
CA ASN A 267 -1.60 18.72 -0.59
C ASN A 267 -1.76 17.39 0.16
N ILE A 268 -0.83 17.12 1.06
CA ILE A 268 -0.77 15.88 1.83
C ILE A 268 -1.13 16.19 3.28
N THR A 269 -2.08 15.45 3.83
CA THR A 269 -2.51 15.57 5.21
C THR A 269 -2.41 14.23 5.91
N VAL A 270 -1.68 14.20 7.04
CA VAL A 270 -1.55 13.04 7.94
C VAL A 270 -2.04 13.45 9.31
N LYS A 271 -3.14 12.87 9.80
CA LYS A 271 -3.78 13.25 11.06
C LYS A 271 -4.17 12.06 11.92
N ASN A 272 -4.19 12.29 13.24
CA ASN A 272 -4.68 11.31 14.22
C ASN A 272 -3.98 9.94 14.07
N CYS A 273 -2.68 9.93 13.77
CA CYS A 273 -1.90 8.72 13.57
C CYS A 273 -1.02 8.40 14.78
N THR A 274 -0.81 7.11 15.03
CA THR A 274 0.02 6.64 16.12
C THR A 274 1.20 5.84 15.60
N PHE A 275 2.38 6.13 16.11
CA PHE A 275 3.61 5.43 15.75
C PHE A 275 4.21 4.75 16.98
N ASN A 276 4.52 3.45 16.88
CA ASN A 276 5.03 2.64 17.98
C ASN A 276 6.37 2.01 17.61
N GLY A 277 7.47 2.36 18.30
CA GLY A 277 8.78 1.74 18.12
C GLY A 277 9.33 1.79 16.69
N ALA A 278 8.93 2.76 15.90
CA ALA A 278 9.34 2.93 14.50
C ALA A 278 10.68 3.71 14.39
N ASP A 279 11.33 3.61 13.23
CA ASP A 279 12.55 4.38 12.95
C ASP A 279 12.23 5.87 12.77
N SER A 280 11.10 6.20 12.15
CA SER A 280 10.60 7.58 12.04
C SER A 280 9.08 7.63 12.14
N ALA A 281 8.51 8.82 12.30
CA ALA A 281 7.08 9.02 12.26
C ALA A 281 6.68 9.94 11.09
N ALA A 282 6.82 11.25 11.25
CA ALA A 282 6.53 12.25 10.21
C ALA A 282 7.80 12.53 9.39
N ARG A 283 7.86 11.99 8.17
CA ARG A 283 9.11 12.01 7.40
C ARG A 283 8.94 12.64 6.02
N ILE A 284 9.94 13.45 5.61
CA ILE A 284 10.11 13.90 4.22
C ILE A 284 11.54 13.55 3.80
N LYS A 285 11.71 12.85 2.68
CA LYS A 285 13.02 12.42 2.19
C LYS A 285 13.19 12.72 0.70
N THR A 286 14.31 13.39 0.33
CA THR A 286 14.62 13.70 -1.06
C THR A 286 16.07 13.39 -1.37
N TYR A 287 16.37 13.08 -2.62
CA TYR A 287 17.74 12.86 -3.08
C TYR A 287 18.42 14.18 -3.43
N PRO A 288 19.73 14.33 -3.14
CA PRO A 288 20.54 15.41 -3.69
C PRO A 288 20.53 15.40 -5.23
N GLY A 289 20.44 16.58 -5.84
CA GLY A 289 20.37 16.75 -7.30
C GLY A 289 19.00 16.50 -7.90
N GLY A 290 17.99 16.17 -7.09
CA GLY A 290 16.60 16.10 -7.53
C GLY A 290 16.02 17.46 -7.87
N LYS A 291 14.89 17.47 -8.60
CA LYS A 291 14.15 18.68 -8.99
C LYS A 291 12.69 18.56 -8.60
N GLY A 292 11.95 19.67 -8.72
CA GLY A 292 10.54 19.73 -8.39
C GLY A 292 10.28 20.20 -6.95
N TYR A 293 9.19 19.72 -6.34
CA TYR A 293 8.81 20.20 -5.00
C TYR A 293 8.05 19.18 -4.16
N ALA A 294 8.13 19.37 -2.84
CA ALA A 294 7.25 18.79 -1.82
C ALA A 294 6.65 19.94 -1.02
N ARG A 295 5.33 20.14 -1.11
CA ARG A 295 4.69 21.32 -0.49
C ARG A 295 3.26 21.07 0.00
N SER A 296 2.81 21.99 0.89
CA SER A 296 1.46 21.92 1.47
C SER A 296 1.22 20.57 2.17
N ILE A 297 2.13 20.25 3.10
CA ILE A 297 2.15 18.98 3.82
C ILE A 297 1.84 19.26 5.30
N ILE A 298 0.91 18.52 5.86
CA ILE A 298 0.49 18.67 7.25
C ILE A 298 0.60 17.33 7.97
N PHE A 299 1.36 17.31 9.08
CA PHE A 299 1.33 16.25 10.08
C PHE A 299 0.74 16.83 11.36
N ASP A 300 -0.42 16.34 11.76
CA ASP A 300 -1.20 16.93 12.84
C ASP A 300 -1.83 15.88 13.76
N HIS A 301 -1.86 16.10 15.08
CA HIS A 301 -2.35 15.15 16.07
C HIS A 301 -1.66 13.78 15.95
N ILE A 302 -0.33 13.78 16.13
CA ILE A 302 0.51 12.58 15.99
C ILE A 302 0.98 12.12 17.37
N ILE A 303 0.79 10.84 17.66
CA ILE A 303 1.30 10.17 18.86
C ILE A 303 2.57 9.39 18.48
N VAL A 304 3.66 9.64 19.19
CA VAL A 304 4.95 8.97 18.97
C VAL A 304 5.40 8.22 20.23
N ASN A 305 5.49 6.90 20.17
CA ASN A 305 5.89 6.04 21.27
C ASN A 305 7.23 5.37 20.95
N GLN A 306 8.31 5.82 21.61
CA GLN A 306 9.68 5.30 21.44
C GLN A 306 10.18 5.38 19.98
N ILE A 307 9.93 6.48 19.31
CA ILE A 307 10.33 6.71 17.92
C ILE A 307 11.77 7.22 17.87
N LYS A 308 12.58 6.70 16.93
CA LYS A 308 13.97 7.12 16.80
C LYS A 308 14.09 8.54 16.22
N ASN A 309 13.33 8.85 15.17
CA ASN A 309 13.32 10.16 14.49
C ASN A 309 11.87 10.64 14.33
N PRO A 310 11.24 11.23 15.36
CA PRO A 310 9.82 11.60 15.33
C PRO A 310 9.44 12.58 14.22
N ILE A 311 10.19 13.68 14.07
CA ILE A 311 10.00 14.69 13.03
C ILE A 311 11.28 14.74 12.20
N TYR A 312 11.17 14.41 10.90
CA TYR A 312 12.35 14.12 10.11
C TYR A 312 12.24 14.65 8.66
N ILE A 313 12.97 15.73 8.36
CA ILE A 313 13.24 16.17 6.98
C ILE A 313 14.69 15.81 6.65
N GLN A 314 14.88 15.06 5.56
CA GLN A 314 16.19 14.60 5.11
C GLN A 314 16.34 14.81 3.61
N GLN A 315 17.03 15.90 3.20
CA GLN A 315 17.32 16.18 1.80
C GLN A 315 18.65 15.59 1.31
N HIS A 316 19.46 15.05 2.21
CA HIS A 316 20.71 14.33 1.89
C HIS A 316 20.47 12.80 1.96
N TYR A 317 19.34 12.35 1.40
CA TYR A 317 18.98 10.94 1.46
C TYR A 317 19.99 10.07 0.71
N MET A 318 20.33 8.88 1.28
CA MET A 318 21.34 7.92 0.76
C MET A 318 22.76 8.46 0.66
N LYS A 319 23.10 9.60 1.28
CA LYS A 319 24.45 10.19 1.30
C LYS A 319 25.10 10.32 -0.10
N VAL A 320 24.28 10.57 -1.11
CA VAL A 320 24.75 10.90 -2.47
C VAL A 320 25.37 12.30 -2.42
N PRO A 321 26.51 12.57 -3.06
CA PRO A 321 27.10 13.90 -3.10
C PRO A 321 26.11 14.94 -3.67
N GLU A 322 26.10 16.15 -3.07
CA GLU A 322 25.30 17.27 -3.58
C GLU A 322 25.69 17.60 -5.03
N LYS A 323 24.68 17.75 -5.89
CA LYS A 323 24.82 18.12 -7.31
C LYS A 323 24.03 19.39 -7.65
N GLY A 324 24.15 20.41 -6.81
CA GLY A 324 23.60 21.74 -7.08
C GLY A 324 22.09 21.91 -6.85
N ASP A 325 21.26 21.11 -7.50
CA ASP A 325 19.80 21.16 -7.38
C ASP A 325 19.29 20.33 -6.21
N ALA A 326 18.10 20.66 -5.72
CA ALA A 326 17.34 19.87 -4.74
C ALA A 326 15.84 20.07 -4.93
N VAL A 327 15.05 19.08 -4.55
CA VAL A 327 13.59 19.20 -4.49
C VAL A 327 13.22 20.30 -3.48
N LYS A 328 12.45 21.30 -3.89
CA LYS A 328 12.04 22.39 -2.99
C LYS A 328 11.01 21.91 -1.98
N ILE A 329 11.33 22.02 -0.69
CA ILE A 329 10.38 21.75 0.39
C ILE A 329 9.82 23.08 0.88
N SER A 330 8.47 23.20 0.96
CA SER A 330 7.83 24.40 1.45
C SER A 330 6.42 24.19 1.97
N ASN A 331 5.96 25.11 2.83
CA ASN A 331 4.60 25.05 3.41
C ASN A 331 4.36 23.70 4.12
N VAL A 332 5.21 23.35 5.06
CA VAL A 332 5.09 22.10 5.85
C VAL A 332 4.77 22.45 7.28
N THR A 333 3.72 21.83 7.81
CA THR A 333 3.28 22.00 9.20
C THR A 333 3.40 20.70 9.97
N PHE A 334 4.08 20.76 11.10
CA PHE A 334 4.09 19.74 12.14
C PHE A 334 3.41 20.30 13.36
N SER A 335 2.24 19.79 13.71
CA SER A 335 1.44 20.32 14.82
C SER A 335 0.87 19.23 15.71
N ASN A 336 0.69 19.55 17.01
CA ASN A 336 0.10 18.63 17.98
C ASN A 336 0.79 17.25 18.00
N ILE A 337 2.13 17.24 18.17
CA ILE A 337 2.93 16.00 18.17
C ILE A 337 3.45 15.73 19.59
N TYR A 338 3.05 14.59 20.16
CA TYR A 338 3.32 14.27 21.55
C TYR A 338 3.86 12.85 21.72
N GLY A 339 4.74 12.67 22.71
CA GLY A 339 5.18 11.35 23.14
C GLY A 339 6.66 11.23 23.44
N THR A 340 7.31 10.14 22.95
CA THR A 340 8.68 9.81 23.33
C THR A 340 9.58 9.48 22.15
N CYS A 341 10.84 9.96 22.27
CA CYS A 341 11.93 9.72 21.33
C CYS A 341 12.94 8.72 21.93
N SER A 342 13.32 7.71 21.17
CA SER A 342 14.37 6.75 21.52
C SER A 342 15.72 7.04 20.86
N GLY A 343 15.77 8.03 19.98
CA GLY A 343 16.99 8.49 19.32
C GLY A 343 17.59 9.76 19.94
N ASP A 344 18.65 10.25 19.35
CA ASP A 344 19.35 11.46 19.82
C ASP A 344 18.59 12.75 19.44
N ASN A 345 17.83 12.72 18.34
CA ASN A 345 17.13 13.90 17.82
C ASN A 345 15.63 13.64 17.69
N ALA A 346 14.82 14.38 18.44
CA ALA A 346 13.37 14.32 18.28
C ALA A 346 12.87 15.16 17.09
N ILE A 347 13.62 16.22 16.75
CA ILE A 347 13.37 17.07 15.57
C ILE A 347 14.67 17.15 14.77
N PHE A 348 14.62 16.67 13.52
CA PHE A 348 15.74 16.70 12.61
C PHE A 348 15.31 17.26 11.26
N LEU A 349 15.71 18.51 10.97
CA LEU A 349 15.34 19.23 9.75
C LEU A 349 16.63 19.52 8.95
N ASP A 350 17.03 18.59 8.08
CA ASP A 350 18.24 18.69 7.26
C ASP A 350 17.89 19.03 5.82
N CYS A 351 17.85 20.33 5.53
CA CYS A 351 17.51 20.86 4.22
C CYS A 351 18.78 21.17 3.40
N ALA A 352 18.70 20.98 2.08
CA ALA A 352 19.73 21.34 1.13
C ALA A 352 19.96 22.87 1.09
N LYS A 353 20.98 23.34 0.37
CA LYS A 353 21.33 24.78 0.26
C LYS A 353 20.20 25.67 -0.25
N ILE A 354 19.27 25.11 -1.05
CA ILE A 354 18.08 25.84 -1.52
C ILE A 354 17.12 26.22 -0.37
N GLY A 355 17.28 25.57 0.78
CA GLY A 355 16.48 25.78 1.98
C GLY A 355 15.09 25.14 1.92
N CYS A 356 14.52 24.90 3.10
CA CYS A 356 13.12 24.60 3.28
C CYS A 356 12.40 25.85 3.80
N ASP A 357 11.33 26.28 3.15
CA ASP A 357 10.66 27.54 3.47
C ASP A 357 9.26 27.32 4.03
N ASN A 358 8.84 28.26 4.89
CA ASN A 358 7.55 28.23 5.55
C ASN A 358 7.29 26.89 6.27
N ILE A 359 8.26 26.48 7.09
CA ILE A 359 8.15 25.32 7.97
C ILE A 359 7.54 25.78 9.29
N THR A 360 6.44 25.17 9.69
CA THR A 360 5.74 25.48 10.94
C THR A 360 5.86 24.31 11.90
N LEU A 361 6.35 24.57 13.11
CA LEU A 361 6.33 23.66 14.25
C LEU A 361 5.44 24.24 15.33
N GLN A 362 4.40 23.51 15.73
CA GLN A 362 3.45 24.03 16.71
C GLN A 362 2.99 22.95 17.69
N ASP A 363 2.97 23.29 18.97
CA ASP A 363 2.44 22.41 20.04
C ASP A 363 3.13 21.02 20.03
N ILE A 364 4.48 21.04 20.19
CA ILE A 364 5.31 19.83 20.18
C ILE A 364 5.80 19.52 21.58
N ASN A 365 5.61 18.27 22.02
CA ASN A 365 6.17 17.77 23.27
C ASN A 365 6.64 16.31 23.13
N ILE A 366 7.91 16.13 22.77
CA ILE A 366 8.52 14.83 22.56
C ILE A 366 9.70 14.68 23.51
N THR A 367 9.53 13.88 24.56
CA THR A 367 10.56 13.65 25.56
C THR A 367 11.45 12.45 25.20
N SER A 368 12.69 12.42 25.72
CA SER A 368 13.54 11.24 25.58
C SER A 368 12.99 10.08 26.43
N VAL A 369 13.11 8.86 25.94
CA VAL A 369 12.86 7.63 26.72
C VAL A 369 13.84 7.47 27.88
N ASP A 370 15.04 8.05 27.77
CA ASP A 370 16.05 8.09 28.84
C ASP A 370 16.14 9.53 29.40
N PRO A 371 15.63 9.79 30.61
CA PRO A 371 15.70 11.12 31.21
C PRO A 371 17.14 11.64 31.42
N LYS A 372 18.13 10.75 31.47
CA LYS A 372 19.56 11.13 31.60
C LYS A 372 20.17 11.56 30.27
N LYS A 373 19.53 11.26 29.15
CA LYS A 373 19.98 11.57 27.79
C LYS A 373 18.87 12.32 27.05
N PRO A 374 18.69 13.62 27.28
CA PRO A 374 17.63 14.38 26.63
C PRO A 374 17.82 14.39 25.11
N SER A 375 16.73 14.29 24.37
CA SER A 375 16.73 14.44 22.90
C SER A 375 17.00 15.89 22.53
N SER A 376 17.57 16.10 21.35
CA SER A 376 17.88 17.41 20.79
C SER A 376 17.06 17.73 19.54
N SER A 377 17.24 18.96 19.04
CA SER A 377 16.79 19.39 17.71
C SER A 377 17.97 19.81 16.85
N ILE A 378 17.92 19.45 15.56
CA ILE A 378 18.89 19.86 14.55
C ILE A 378 18.14 20.49 13.38
N CYS A 379 18.64 21.65 12.91
CA CYS A 379 18.10 22.35 11.76
C CYS A 379 19.24 22.90 10.89
N ASN A 380 19.18 22.56 9.59
CA ASN A 380 20.08 23.07 8.58
C ASN A 380 19.26 23.71 7.44
N ASN A 381 19.54 24.95 7.09
CA ASN A 381 18.89 25.69 5.99
C ASN A 381 17.35 25.65 6.05
N VAL A 382 16.76 25.87 7.23
CA VAL A 382 15.31 25.86 7.46
C VAL A 382 14.83 27.25 7.80
N HIS A 383 13.75 27.69 7.16
CA HIS A 383 13.10 28.98 7.40
C HIS A 383 11.63 28.75 7.77
N GLY A 384 11.15 29.41 8.81
CA GLY A 384 9.79 29.25 9.26
C GLY A 384 9.56 29.72 10.69
N THR A 385 8.57 29.18 11.35
CA THR A 385 8.15 29.56 12.69
C THR A 385 8.01 28.38 13.63
N ALA A 386 8.28 28.62 14.91
CA ALA A 386 8.07 27.64 15.96
C ALA A 386 7.25 28.25 17.11
N LYS A 387 6.28 27.53 17.63
CA LYS A 387 5.43 27.97 18.75
C LYS A 387 5.11 26.81 19.68
N ASN A 388 5.18 27.05 21.00
CA ASN A 388 4.83 26.05 22.02
C ASN A 388 5.61 24.73 21.88
N ILE A 389 6.93 24.81 21.66
CA ILE A 389 7.80 23.64 21.68
C ILE A 389 8.28 23.42 23.11
N THR A 390 7.69 22.48 23.81
CA THR A 390 8.01 22.19 25.21
C THR A 390 9.22 21.27 25.33
N SER A 391 9.33 20.29 24.46
CA SER A 391 10.44 19.34 24.37
C SER A 391 10.56 18.79 22.93
N PRO A 392 11.77 18.65 22.37
CA PRO A 392 13.09 18.99 22.94
C PRO A 392 13.34 20.51 22.99
N PRO A 393 14.43 20.98 23.63
CA PRO A 393 14.85 22.37 23.49
C PRO A 393 15.01 22.74 22.03
N PHE A 394 14.41 23.86 21.62
CA PHE A 394 14.34 24.24 20.22
C PHE A 394 14.74 25.71 20.03
N HIS A 395 15.75 25.93 19.18
CA HIS A 395 16.34 27.27 18.95
C HIS A 395 16.62 27.54 17.46
N CYS A 396 16.03 26.76 16.56
CA CYS A 396 16.38 26.78 15.15
C CYS A 396 15.56 27.78 14.28
N LEU A 397 14.38 28.16 14.73
CA LEU A 397 13.43 29.01 13.99
C LEU A 397 12.97 30.15 14.90
N ASP A 398 12.42 31.20 14.31
CA ASP A 398 11.82 32.30 15.05
C ASP A 398 10.66 31.79 15.94
N GLN A 399 10.62 32.23 17.21
CA GLN A 399 9.64 31.82 18.22
C GLN A 399 8.57 32.88 18.41
#